data_7dea41f73991c6fc6bc7a99ec563a59a
#
_entry.id   7dea41f73991c6fc6bc7a99ec563a59a
#
_cell.length_a   1.000
_cell.length_b   1.000
_cell.length_c   1.000
_cell.angle_alpha   90.00
_cell.angle_beta   90.00
_cell.angle_gamma   90.00
#
_symmetry.space_group_name_H-M   'P 1'
#
loop_
_entity.id
_entity.type
_entity.pdbx_description
1 polymer ?
#
loop_
_entity_poly.entity_id
_entity_poly.type
_entity_poly.pdbx_seq_one_letter_code
_entity_poly.pdbx_strand_id
1 'polypeptide(L)'
;MKQWLKDAVFYEIYPQSFYDTNGDGIGDFPGIIAKLDYIKDLGCNALWINPCYDSPFKDAGYDVRDYKKIAPRYGTNADAAALFKAAHEKGIHVLFDLVPGHTSEEHAWFKASCRPEHNEYSDRFIWTDSCFASGDGMPFIGGETPRNGTYILNFFKCQPALNYGYGKINQPWQKPTTDLACLATVEAMKDVMRFWLDMGCDGFRVDMASSLVKNDTKHKKYTCAIWRDIAAMLSKEYPEAALVAEWNGPRMSLKNGFDMDFYLEWQGNGYSWLMRNYDGATDSNPHNIGKAYFCKDSGTGIDKFLDDYLPSYKATKKDGLWCFITCNHDTIRPSAGLTVDELRLAYATLFTLPG
;
A
#
# COMPACT_ATOMS: atom_id res chain seq x y z
N MET A 1 17.98 2.49 8.36
CA MET A 1 17.04 1.40 8.70
C MET A 1 16.70 1.50 10.18
N LYS A 2 15.45 1.48 10.54
CA LYS A 2 14.95 1.56 11.92
C LYS A 2 15.33 0.29 12.69
N GLN A 3 15.77 0.44 13.94
CA GLN A 3 16.27 -0.71 14.70
C GLN A 3 15.17 -1.75 14.97
N TRP A 4 13.95 -1.30 15.26
CA TRP A 4 12.82 -2.18 15.58
C TRP A 4 12.38 -3.05 14.39
N LEU A 5 12.64 -2.63 13.13
CA LEU A 5 12.31 -3.42 11.95
C LEU A 5 13.14 -4.69 11.79
N LYS A 6 14.31 -4.77 12.42
CA LYS A 6 15.18 -5.95 12.28
C LYS A 6 14.60 -7.23 12.87
N ASP A 7 13.76 -7.05 13.89
CA ASP A 7 13.12 -8.16 14.60
C ASP A 7 11.58 -8.11 14.45
N ALA A 8 11.10 -7.35 13.44
CA ALA A 8 9.68 -7.16 13.23
C ALA A 8 9.03 -8.38 12.58
N VAL A 9 8.00 -8.89 13.22
CA VAL A 9 7.08 -9.88 12.67
C VAL A 9 5.72 -9.22 12.56
N PHE A 10 5.27 -8.99 11.34
CA PHE A 10 4.03 -8.28 11.07
C PHE A 10 2.81 -9.20 11.10
N TYR A 11 1.73 -8.69 11.68
CA TYR A 11 0.39 -9.23 11.55
C TYR A 11 -0.48 -8.25 10.77
N GLU A 12 -0.99 -8.67 9.61
CA GLU A 12 -1.92 -7.86 8.82
C GLU A 12 -3.33 -7.97 9.36
N ILE A 13 -4.00 -6.84 9.53
CA ILE A 13 -5.40 -6.77 9.98
C ILE A 13 -6.24 -6.04 8.94
N TYR A 14 -7.25 -6.73 8.42
CA TYR A 14 -8.36 -6.12 7.72
C TYR A 14 -9.46 -5.84 8.74
N PRO A 15 -9.68 -4.57 9.17
CA PRO A 15 -10.51 -4.27 10.34
C PRO A 15 -11.90 -4.88 10.27
N GLN A 16 -12.57 -4.77 9.12
CA GLN A 16 -13.98 -5.17 8.98
C GLN A 16 -14.23 -6.65 9.29
N SER A 17 -13.23 -7.53 9.16
CA SER A 17 -13.39 -8.98 9.34
C SER A 17 -12.59 -9.54 10.53
N PHE A 18 -11.99 -8.67 11.37
CA PHE A 18 -11.08 -9.13 12.41
C PHE A 18 -11.79 -9.49 13.74
N TYR A 19 -12.38 -8.50 14.41
CA TYR A 19 -13.12 -8.75 15.65
C TYR A 19 -14.14 -7.65 15.92
N ASP A 20 -15.40 -8.01 16.01
CA ASP A 20 -16.56 -7.16 16.25
C ASP A 20 -16.86 -7.11 17.75
N THR A 21 -16.84 -5.91 18.34
CA THR A 21 -17.14 -5.71 19.77
C THR A 21 -18.53 -5.18 20.04
N ASN A 22 -19.18 -4.58 19.05
CA ASN A 22 -20.48 -3.92 19.19
C ASN A 22 -21.65 -4.76 18.66
N GLY A 23 -21.36 -5.88 17.94
CA GLY A 23 -22.35 -6.83 17.44
C GLY A 23 -23.02 -6.39 16.14
N ASP A 24 -22.41 -5.48 15.36
CA ASP A 24 -22.97 -5.01 14.08
C ASP A 24 -22.54 -5.85 12.88
N GLY A 25 -21.70 -6.87 13.10
CA GLY A 25 -21.17 -7.75 12.06
C GLY A 25 -19.89 -7.21 11.41
N ILE A 26 -19.34 -6.10 11.87
CA ILE A 26 -18.12 -5.46 11.36
C ILE A 26 -17.11 -5.34 12.48
N GLY A 27 -15.87 -5.77 12.24
CA GLY A 27 -14.79 -5.60 13.21
C GLY A 27 -14.42 -4.14 13.40
N ASP A 28 -13.88 -3.80 14.57
CA ASP A 28 -13.64 -2.43 15.01
C ASP A 28 -12.30 -2.25 15.74
N PHE A 29 -11.88 -1.01 15.99
CA PHE A 29 -10.64 -0.70 16.72
C PHE A 29 -10.63 -1.24 18.17
N PRO A 30 -11.72 -1.11 18.95
CA PRO A 30 -11.80 -1.79 20.24
C PRO A 30 -11.56 -3.30 20.14
N GLY A 31 -12.01 -3.94 19.06
CA GLY A 31 -11.77 -5.35 18.78
C GLY A 31 -10.30 -5.67 18.53
N ILE A 32 -9.61 -4.80 17.79
CA ILE A 32 -8.15 -4.93 17.59
C ILE A 32 -7.44 -4.82 18.94
N ILE A 33 -7.79 -3.84 19.77
CA ILE A 33 -7.22 -3.65 21.11
C ILE A 33 -7.43 -4.91 21.98
N ALA A 34 -8.65 -5.46 21.97
CA ALA A 34 -8.99 -6.66 22.73
C ALA A 34 -8.18 -7.91 22.32
N LYS A 35 -7.59 -7.90 21.12
CA LYS A 35 -6.82 -9.03 20.56
C LYS A 35 -5.30 -8.80 20.54
N LEU A 36 -4.79 -7.73 21.10
CA LEU A 36 -3.35 -7.44 21.11
C LEU A 36 -2.54 -8.52 21.86
N ASP A 37 -3.07 -9.10 22.96
CA ASP A 37 -2.41 -10.19 23.66
C ASP A 37 -2.30 -11.45 22.79
N TYR A 38 -3.38 -11.79 22.09
CA TYR A 38 -3.36 -12.91 21.13
C TYR A 38 -2.28 -12.69 20.05
N ILE A 39 -2.17 -11.49 19.50
CA ILE A 39 -1.17 -11.14 18.47
C ILE A 39 0.25 -11.25 19.04
N LYS A 40 0.47 -10.76 20.26
CA LYS A 40 1.75 -10.86 20.95
C LYS A 40 2.12 -12.32 21.24
N ASP A 41 1.17 -13.14 21.68
CA ASP A 41 1.38 -14.55 21.97
C ASP A 41 1.72 -15.38 20.72
N LEU A 42 1.29 -14.92 19.54
CA LEU A 42 1.74 -15.46 18.24
C LEU A 42 3.20 -15.12 17.92
N GLY A 43 3.84 -14.22 18.67
CA GLY A 43 5.19 -13.73 18.42
C GLY A 43 5.25 -12.54 17.46
N CYS A 44 4.10 -11.93 17.10
CA CYS A 44 4.07 -10.72 16.27
C CYS A 44 4.28 -9.48 17.14
N ASN A 45 5.07 -8.54 16.64
CA ASN A 45 5.40 -7.28 17.32
C ASN A 45 5.19 -6.04 16.43
N ALA A 46 4.56 -6.22 15.28
CA ALA A 46 4.15 -5.15 14.40
C ALA A 46 2.81 -5.45 13.74
N LEU A 47 1.99 -4.42 13.54
CA LEU A 47 0.71 -4.49 12.84
C LEU A 47 0.78 -3.71 11.55
N TRP A 48 0.15 -4.25 10.52
CA TRP A 48 -0.30 -3.49 9.35
C TRP A 48 -1.81 -3.51 9.33
N ILE A 49 -2.42 -2.32 9.48
CA ILE A 49 -3.87 -2.13 9.43
C ILE A 49 -4.23 -1.71 8.00
N ASN A 50 -5.03 -2.51 7.29
CA ASN A 50 -5.60 -2.15 5.99
C ASN A 50 -6.41 -0.86 6.07
N PRO A 51 -6.75 -0.20 4.93
CA PRO A 51 -7.35 1.13 4.96
C PRO A 51 -8.55 1.22 5.91
N CYS A 52 -8.39 2.07 6.91
CA CYS A 52 -9.39 2.28 7.97
C CYS A 52 -9.97 3.69 7.98
N TYR A 53 -9.57 4.52 7.00
CA TYR A 53 -10.05 5.89 6.84
C TYR A 53 -11.50 5.95 6.42
N ASP A 54 -12.12 7.12 6.60
CA ASP A 54 -13.48 7.38 6.12
C ASP A 54 -13.57 7.14 4.61
N SER A 55 -14.50 6.27 4.22
CA SER A 55 -14.64 5.75 2.86
C SER A 55 -16.11 5.41 2.57
N PRO A 56 -16.58 5.52 1.34
CA PRO A 56 -17.84 4.90 0.91
C PRO A 56 -17.75 3.38 0.74
N PHE A 57 -16.54 2.79 0.86
CA PHE A 57 -16.28 1.34 0.76
C PHE A 57 -16.71 0.69 -0.57
N LYS A 58 -16.54 1.43 -1.68
CA LYS A 58 -16.71 0.88 -3.03
C LYS A 58 -15.53 0.00 -3.44
N ASP A 59 -14.39 0.20 -2.78
CA ASP A 59 -13.17 -0.59 -2.91
C ASP A 59 -12.56 -0.87 -1.53
N ALA A 60 -13.34 -1.53 -0.67
CA ALA A 60 -12.88 -2.08 0.60
C ALA A 60 -12.14 -1.10 1.55
N GLY A 61 -12.27 0.21 1.32
CA GLY A 61 -11.60 1.28 2.08
C GLY A 61 -10.47 1.97 1.33
N TYR A 62 -10.02 1.42 0.18
CA TYR A 62 -9.00 2.08 -0.65
C TYR A 62 -9.55 3.32 -1.38
N ASP A 63 -10.86 3.48 -1.52
CA ASP A 63 -11.51 4.70 -2.00
C ASP A 63 -11.71 5.69 -0.83
N VAL A 64 -10.63 6.36 -0.42
CA VAL A 64 -10.58 7.23 0.75
C VAL A 64 -11.37 8.53 0.53
N ARG A 65 -12.35 8.80 1.40
CA ARG A 65 -13.16 10.03 1.40
C ARG A 65 -12.58 11.12 2.30
N ASP A 66 -11.92 10.74 3.39
CA ASP A 66 -11.20 11.65 4.29
C ASP A 66 -10.02 10.92 4.93
N TYR A 67 -8.80 11.32 4.58
CA TYR A 67 -7.56 10.70 5.08
C TYR A 67 -7.30 10.93 6.57
N LYS A 68 -7.90 11.95 7.19
CA LYS A 68 -7.65 12.33 8.58
C LYS A 68 -8.77 11.92 9.53
N LYS A 69 -9.63 11.02 9.07
CA LYS A 69 -10.76 10.52 9.83
C LYS A 69 -10.87 9.01 9.72
N ILE A 70 -11.03 8.35 10.86
CA ILE A 70 -11.36 6.93 10.90
C ILE A 70 -12.80 6.72 10.41
N ALA A 71 -13.03 5.66 9.65
CA ALA A 71 -14.37 5.29 9.21
C ALA A 71 -15.27 5.01 10.42
N PRO A 72 -16.48 5.62 10.50
CA PRO A 72 -17.38 5.46 11.64
C PRO A 72 -17.72 4.00 11.98
N ARG A 73 -17.68 3.10 11.00
CA ARG A 73 -17.91 1.67 11.21
C ARG A 73 -16.79 0.97 12.01
N TYR A 74 -15.59 1.55 12.04
CA TYR A 74 -14.45 1.00 12.77
C TYR A 74 -14.19 1.72 14.09
N GLY A 75 -14.80 2.90 14.32
CA GLY A 75 -14.62 3.72 15.49
C GLY A 75 -14.31 5.19 15.15
N THR A 76 -13.49 5.80 15.97
CA THR A 76 -13.12 7.21 15.89
C THR A 76 -11.60 7.40 15.88
N ASN A 77 -11.13 8.63 15.64
CA ASN A 77 -9.71 8.97 15.79
C ASN A 77 -9.20 8.74 17.23
N ALA A 78 -10.08 8.90 18.23
CA ALA A 78 -9.72 8.60 19.62
C ALA A 78 -9.49 7.09 19.83
N ASP A 79 -10.26 6.22 19.17
CA ASP A 79 -10.05 4.78 19.22
C ASP A 79 -8.75 4.38 18.51
N ALA A 80 -8.38 5.05 17.42
CA ALA A 80 -7.08 4.85 16.78
C ALA A 80 -5.92 5.23 17.72
N ALA A 81 -6.01 6.40 18.38
CA ALA A 81 -5.01 6.82 19.37
C ALA A 81 -4.93 5.83 20.55
N ALA A 82 -6.07 5.31 21.00
CA ALA A 82 -6.12 4.28 22.04
C ALA A 82 -5.46 2.97 21.58
N LEU A 83 -5.64 2.58 20.31
CA LEU A 83 -4.96 1.42 19.72
C LEU A 83 -3.44 1.61 19.73
N PHE A 84 -2.93 2.74 19.22
CA PHE A 84 -1.49 3.02 19.20
C PHE A 84 -0.90 2.92 20.62
N LYS A 85 -1.52 3.57 21.60
CA LYS A 85 -1.09 3.53 22.99
C LYS A 85 -1.08 2.09 23.53
N ALA A 86 -2.18 1.35 23.39
CA ALA A 86 -2.30 -0.02 23.89
C ALA A 86 -1.31 -0.98 23.22
N ALA A 87 -1.03 -0.81 21.92
CA ALA A 87 -0.06 -1.58 21.19
C ALA A 87 1.36 -1.29 21.70
N HIS A 88 1.73 -0.02 21.86
CA HIS A 88 3.05 0.40 22.39
C HIS A 88 3.29 -0.13 23.81
N GLU A 89 2.30 -0.12 24.69
CA GLU A 89 2.38 -0.71 26.05
C GLU A 89 2.73 -2.21 26.01
N LYS A 90 2.44 -2.87 24.89
CA LYS A 90 2.77 -4.30 24.66
C LYS A 90 4.02 -4.50 23.80
N GLY A 91 4.69 -3.42 23.37
CA GLY A 91 5.84 -3.48 22.48
C GLY A 91 5.47 -3.85 21.04
N ILE A 92 4.29 -3.49 20.59
CA ILE A 92 3.78 -3.71 19.24
C ILE A 92 3.75 -2.39 18.50
N HIS A 93 4.38 -2.31 17.33
CA HIS A 93 4.35 -1.17 16.42
C HIS A 93 3.12 -1.25 15.51
N VAL A 94 2.56 -0.11 15.10
CA VAL A 94 1.36 -0.05 14.26
C VAL A 94 1.60 0.80 13.01
N LEU A 95 1.47 0.19 11.84
CA LEU A 95 1.48 0.86 10.55
C LEU A 95 0.08 0.95 9.98
N PHE A 96 -0.28 2.13 9.46
CA PHE A 96 -1.48 2.30 8.66
C PHE A 96 -1.20 2.09 7.18
N ASP A 97 -2.25 1.81 6.41
CA ASP A 97 -2.17 1.74 4.95
C ASP A 97 -2.33 3.14 4.36
N LEU A 98 -1.33 3.65 3.66
CA LEU A 98 -1.39 4.93 2.97
C LEU A 98 -1.75 4.71 1.50
N VAL A 99 -2.82 5.35 1.04
CA VAL A 99 -3.31 5.26 -0.36
C VAL A 99 -2.99 6.57 -1.09
N PRO A 100 -1.76 6.76 -1.61
CA PRO A 100 -1.35 8.06 -2.14
C PRO A 100 -1.74 8.29 -3.59
N GLY A 101 -2.14 7.26 -4.34
CA GLY A 101 -2.33 7.34 -5.80
C GLY A 101 -3.66 7.98 -6.24
N HIS A 102 -4.68 7.94 -5.38
CA HIS A 102 -6.04 8.39 -5.70
C HIS A 102 -6.83 8.70 -4.43
N THR A 103 -8.03 9.25 -4.60
CA THR A 103 -9.03 9.36 -3.54
C THR A 103 -10.33 8.72 -3.99
N SER A 104 -11.34 8.66 -3.10
CA SER A 104 -12.72 8.48 -3.53
C SER A 104 -13.20 9.65 -4.38
N GLU A 105 -14.11 9.40 -5.32
CA GLU A 105 -14.88 10.45 -6.00
C GLU A 105 -15.72 11.29 -5.01
N GLU A 106 -15.91 10.81 -3.79
CA GLU A 106 -16.62 11.52 -2.72
C GLU A 106 -15.70 12.41 -1.86
N HIS A 107 -14.40 12.39 -2.08
CA HIS A 107 -13.44 13.22 -1.35
C HIS A 107 -13.67 14.71 -1.59
N ALA A 108 -13.55 15.54 -0.54
CA ALA A 108 -13.80 16.97 -0.63
C ALA A 108 -12.91 17.67 -1.70
N TRP A 109 -11.64 17.25 -1.82
CA TRP A 109 -10.74 17.78 -2.85
C TRP A 109 -11.24 17.48 -4.27
N PHE A 110 -11.73 16.25 -4.51
CA PHE A 110 -12.22 15.88 -5.82
C PHE A 110 -13.51 16.65 -6.16
N LYS A 111 -14.47 16.71 -5.22
CA LYS A 111 -15.71 17.50 -5.39
C LYS A 111 -15.41 18.96 -5.72
N ALA A 112 -14.41 19.55 -5.06
CA ALA A 112 -13.97 20.92 -5.36
C ALA A 112 -13.33 21.03 -6.74
N SER A 113 -12.52 20.04 -7.17
CA SER A 113 -11.88 20.04 -8.50
C SER A 113 -12.86 19.88 -9.66
N CYS A 114 -14.06 19.32 -9.39
CA CYS A 114 -15.14 19.17 -10.38
C CYS A 114 -15.87 20.48 -10.71
N ARG A 115 -15.64 21.55 -9.96
CA ARG A 115 -16.27 22.86 -10.21
C ARG A 115 -15.70 23.51 -11.47
N PRO A 116 -16.51 24.24 -12.24
CA PRO A 116 -16.03 24.93 -13.42
C PRO A 116 -15.10 26.10 -13.07
N GLU A 117 -15.30 26.73 -11.90
CA GLU A 117 -14.46 27.82 -11.42
C GLU A 117 -13.13 27.29 -10.91
N HIS A 118 -12.01 27.91 -11.32
CA HIS A 118 -10.69 27.55 -10.85
C HIS A 118 -10.55 27.79 -9.34
N ASN A 119 -10.03 26.80 -8.63
CA ASN A 119 -9.80 26.82 -7.17
C ASN A 119 -8.52 26.04 -6.82
N GLU A 120 -8.11 26.04 -5.56
CA GLU A 120 -6.89 25.39 -5.08
C GLU A 120 -6.81 23.87 -5.35
N TYR A 121 -7.95 23.22 -5.57
CA TYR A 121 -8.04 21.78 -5.86
C TYR A 121 -8.20 21.47 -7.34
N SER A 122 -8.36 22.46 -8.22
CA SER A 122 -8.63 22.24 -9.65
C SER A 122 -7.61 21.31 -10.31
N ASP A 123 -6.35 21.43 -9.95
CA ASP A 123 -5.26 20.66 -10.52
C ASP A 123 -4.66 19.62 -9.54
N ARG A 124 -5.33 19.41 -8.40
CA ARG A 124 -5.00 18.34 -7.44
C ARG A 124 -5.21 16.96 -8.03
N PHE A 125 -6.12 16.84 -8.99
CA PHE A 125 -6.40 15.65 -9.77
C PHE A 125 -5.97 15.85 -11.22
N ILE A 126 -5.82 14.75 -11.95
CA ILE A 126 -5.42 14.82 -13.35
C ILE A 126 -6.66 15.04 -14.22
N TRP A 127 -6.74 16.21 -14.84
CA TRP A 127 -7.80 16.61 -15.74
C TRP A 127 -7.23 16.93 -17.13
N THR A 128 -8.01 16.61 -18.16
CA THR A 128 -7.79 17.11 -19.52
C THR A 128 -8.39 18.52 -19.67
N ASP A 129 -8.11 19.17 -20.78
CA ASP A 129 -8.61 20.51 -21.11
C ASP A 129 -9.97 20.53 -21.82
N SER A 130 -10.54 19.37 -22.12
CA SER A 130 -11.83 19.23 -22.80
C SER A 130 -12.53 17.93 -22.40
N CYS A 131 -13.86 18.00 -22.27
CA CYS A 131 -14.69 16.80 -22.03
C CYS A 131 -14.70 15.81 -23.24
N PHE A 132 -14.15 16.21 -24.39
CA PHE A 132 -13.94 15.36 -25.56
C PHE A 132 -12.52 14.81 -25.69
N ALA A 133 -11.59 15.25 -24.81
CA ALA A 133 -10.21 14.77 -24.83
C ALA A 133 -10.10 13.36 -24.24
N SER A 134 -9.26 12.53 -24.86
CA SER A 134 -8.93 11.20 -24.32
C SER A 134 -7.87 11.29 -23.22
N GLY A 135 -7.76 10.23 -22.43
CA GLY A 135 -6.80 10.13 -21.31
C GLY A 135 -5.35 9.83 -21.70
N ASP A 136 -4.94 9.96 -22.96
CA ASP A 136 -3.59 9.64 -23.44
C ASP A 136 -3.16 8.18 -23.08
N GLY A 137 -4.08 7.24 -23.32
CA GLY A 137 -3.88 5.81 -23.02
C GLY A 137 -4.22 5.38 -21.58
N MET A 138 -4.59 6.32 -20.72
CA MET A 138 -5.07 6.03 -19.36
C MET A 138 -6.60 5.96 -19.31
N PRO A 139 -7.18 5.16 -18.39
CA PRO A 139 -8.62 5.16 -18.17
C PRO A 139 -9.09 6.53 -17.67
N PHE A 140 -10.24 6.98 -18.17
CA PHE A 140 -10.78 8.30 -17.85
C PHE A 140 -12.30 8.32 -17.85
N ILE A 141 -12.87 9.33 -17.23
CA ILE A 141 -14.31 9.63 -17.23
C ILE A 141 -14.52 11.05 -17.77
N GLY A 142 -15.49 11.20 -18.65
CA GLY A 142 -15.92 12.49 -19.18
C GLY A 142 -17.42 12.71 -19.05
N GLY A 143 -17.87 13.97 -19.04
CA GLY A 143 -19.29 14.34 -19.08
C GLY A 143 -20.09 14.13 -17.78
N GLU A 144 -19.44 13.77 -16.67
CA GLU A 144 -20.12 13.56 -15.38
C GLU A 144 -20.04 14.78 -14.42
N THR A 145 -19.31 15.81 -14.79
CA THR A 145 -19.08 16.96 -13.91
C THR A 145 -19.35 18.29 -14.63
N PRO A 146 -19.63 19.38 -13.88
CA PRO A 146 -19.78 20.70 -14.47
C PRO A 146 -18.51 21.26 -15.13
N ARG A 147 -17.32 20.74 -14.74
CA ARG A 147 -16.04 21.14 -15.31
C ARG A 147 -15.90 20.61 -16.75
N ASN A 148 -15.49 21.50 -17.67
CA ASN A 148 -15.14 21.08 -19.02
C ASN A 148 -13.79 20.34 -18.98
N GLY A 149 -13.83 19.02 -18.97
CA GLY A 149 -12.66 18.15 -18.92
C GLY A 149 -13.04 16.71 -18.69
N THR A 150 -12.11 15.80 -18.93
CA THR A 150 -12.17 14.42 -18.47
C THR A 150 -11.18 14.26 -17.32
N TYR A 151 -11.49 13.45 -16.32
CA TYR A 151 -10.54 13.12 -15.26
C TYR A 151 -9.99 11.71 -15.42
N ILE A 152 -8.72 11.56 -15.08
CA ILE A 152 -8.00 10.30 -15.18
C ILE A 152 -8.30 9.45 -13.94
N LEU A 153 -8.48 8.16 -14.15
CA LEU A 153 -8.63 7.16 -13.09
C LEU A 153 -7.27 6.55 -12.72
N ASN A 154 -7.10 6.23 -11.45
CA ASN A 154 -5.93 5.48 -11.03
C ASN A 154 -6.19 3.96 -11.11
N PHE A 155 -7.36 3.51 -10.65
CA PHE A 155 -7.75 2.11 -10.66
C PHE A 155 -9.24 1.96 -11.05
N PHE A 156 -10.20 1.99 -10.11
CA PHE A 156 -11.62 1.91 -10.41
C PHE A 156 -12.24 3.27 -10.79
N LYS A 157 -13.46 3.24 -11.35
CA LYS A 157 -14.21 4.46 -11.71
C LYS A 157 -14.32 5.46 -10.54
N CYS A 158 -14.53 4.96 -9.33
CA CYS A 158 -14.67 5.78 -8.13
C CYS A 158 -13.35 6.34 -7.57
N GLN A 159 -12.22 6.12 -8.26
CA GLN A 159 -10.88 6.46 -7.79
C GLN A 159 -10.14 7.42 -8.75
N PRO A 160 -10.52 8.71 -8.75
CA PRO A 160 -9.83 9.72 -9.54
C PRO A 160 -8.36 9.85 -9.10
N ALA A 161 -7.46 9.89 -10.07
CA ALA A 161 -6.03 9.94 -9.85
C ALA A 161 -5.57 11.30 -9.29
N LEU A 162 -4.84 11.28 -8.18
CA LEU A 162 -4.12 12.44 -7.67
C LEU A 162 -2.98 12.84 -8.63
N ASN A 163 -2.75 14.12 -8.75
CA ASN A 163 -1.81 14.68 -9.72
C ASN A 163 -0.42 14.89 -9.10
N TYR A 164 0.46 13.95 -9.32
CA TYR A 164 1.89 14.07 -9.00
C TYR A 164 2.72 14.48 -10.24
N GLY A 165 2.06 14.73 -11.36
CA GLY A 165 2.67 15.11 -12.61
C GLY A 165 3.05 13.95 -13.51
N TYR A 166 3.70 14.32 -14.60
CA TYR A 166 4.15 13.42 -15.66
C TYR A 166 5.65 13.46 -15.80
N GLY A 167 6.26 12.30 -15.99
CA GLY A 167 7.68 12.17 -16.30
C GLY A 167 7.99 12.58 -17.74
N LYS A 168 7.07 12.29 -18.67
CA LYS A 168 7.10 12.74 -20.06
C LYS A 168 5.76 13.40 -20.39
N ILE A 169 5.82 14.64 -20.87
CA ILE A 169 4.66 15.42 -21.30
C ILE A 169 4.38 15.10 -22.76
N ASN A 170 3.20 14.62 -23.06
CA ASN A 170 2.70 14.31 -24.41
C ASN A 170 1.54 15.24 -24.82
N GLN A 171 0.82 15.81 -23.85
CA GLN A 171 -0.38 16.61 -24.06
C GLN A 171 -0.28 17.95 -23.32
N PRO A 172 -0.91 19.02 -23.82
CA PRO A 172 -0.85 20.35 -23.20
C PRO A 172 -1.40 20.41 -21.76
N TRP A 173 -2.37 19.55 -21.43
CA TRP A 173 -3.00 19.50 -20.12
C TRP A 173 -2.16 18.73 -19.07
N GLN A 174 -1.14 17.98 -19.49
CA GLN A 174 -0.24 17.26 -18.58
C GLN A 174 0.73 18.23 -17.91
N LYS A 175 0.91 18.07 -16.60
CA LYS A 175 1.79 18.90 -15.79
C LYS A 175 3.11 18.20 -15.51
N PRO A 176 4.25 18.92 -15.50
CA PRO A 176 5.50 18.36 -15.00
C PRO A 176 5.43 18.16 -13.48
N THR A 177 6.25 17.26 -12.94
CA THR A 177 6.32 16.99 -11.49
C THR A 177 6.74 18.21 -10.66
N THR A 178 7.28 19.24 -11.30
CA THR A 178 7.69 20.52 -10.68
C THR A 178 6.59 21.58 -10.70
N ASP A 179 5.43 21.29 -11.28
CA ASP A 179 4.27 22.19 -11.24
C ASP A 179 3.80 22.39 -9.78
N LEU A 180 3.38 23.60 -9.44
CA LEU A 180 2.96 23.96 -8.09
C LEU A 180 1.80 23.08 -7.58
N ALA A 181 0.87 22.70 -8.43
CA ALA A 181 -0.24 21.83 -8.05
C ALA A 181 0.25 20.41 -7.74
N CYS A 182 1.24 19.90 -8.47
CA CYS A 182 1.85 18.60 -8.22
C CYS A 182 2.63 18.61 -6.89
N LEU A 183 3.40 19.68 -6.64
CA LEU A 183 4.10 19.86 -5.36
C LEU A 183 3.13 20.00 -4.20
N ALA A 184 2.02 20.73 -4.38
CA ALA A 184 0.97 20.83 -3.36
C ALA A 184 0.28 19.48 -3.07
N THR A 185 0.22 18.58 -4.05
CA THR A 185 -0.27 17.21 -3.84
C THR A 185 0.69 16.40 -2.95
N VAL A 186 2.00 16.51 -3.19
CA VAL A 186 3.02 15.89 -2.33
C VAL A 186 2.93 16.41 -0.90
N GLU A 187 2.84 17.74 -0.72
CA GLU A 187 2.75 18.35 0.62
C GLU A 187 1.46 17.96 1.35
N ALA A 188 0.33 17.85 0.64
CA ALA A 188 -0.91 17.38 1.23
C ALA A 188 -0.81 15.93 1.74
N MET A 189 -0.09 15.07 1.02
CA MET A 189 0.13 13.70 1.46
C MET A 189 1.11 13.64 2.66
N LYS A 190 2.16 14.46 2.67
CA LYS A 190 3.03 14.61 3.86
C LYS A 190 2.24 15.09 5.08
N ASP A 191 1.29 16.00 4.90
CA ASP A 191 0.43 16.50 5.97
C ASP A 191 -0.53 15.41 6.52
N VAL A 192 -1.01 14.51 5.66
CA VAL A 192 -1.73 13.30 6.08
C VAL A 192 -0.82 12.39 6.93
N MET A 193 0.42 12.17 6.49
CA MET A 193 1.37 11.35 7.22
C MET A 193 1.69 11.94 8.60
N ARG A 194 1.99 13.25 8.68
CA ARG A 194 2.22 13.94 9.96
C ARG A 194 1.06 13.77 10.93
N PHE A 195 -0.16 13.94 10.43
CA PHE A 195 -1.37 13.82 11.26
C PHE A 195 -1.45 12.48 12.02
N TRP A 196 -1.18 11.37 11.35
CA TRP A 196 -1.24 10.05 11.97
C TRP A 196 0.00 9.74 12.82
N LEU A 197 1.19 10.20 12.40
CA LEU A 197 2.43 10.06 13.17
C LEU A 197 2.36 10.85 14.48
N ASP A 198 1.82 12.07 14.46
CA ASP A 198 1.59 12.88 15.66
C ASP A 198 0.59 12.22 16.63
N MET A 199 -0.32 11.40 16.10
CA MET A 199 -1.28 10.64 16.90
C MET A 199 -0.70 9.35 17.50
N GLY A 200 0.48 8.90 17.03
CA GLY A 200 1.18 7.73 17.55
C GLY A 200 1.32 6.56 16.57
N CYS A 201 0.97 6.73 15.29
CA CYS A 201 1.26 5.74 14.26
C CYS A 201 2.78 5.58 14.08
N ASP A 202 3.28 4.34 13.88
CA ASP A 202 4.72 4.06 13.69
C ASP A 202 5.18 4.08 12.23
N GLY A 203 4.29 4.38 11.30
CA GLY A 203 4.62 4.44 9.88
C GLY A 203 3.51 3.96 8.96
N PHE A 204 3.88 3.66 7.72
CA PHE A 204 2.88 3.32 6.69
C PHE A 204 3.33 2.17 5.80
N ARG A 205 2.40 1.28 5.49
CA ARG A 205 2.42 0.51 4.24
C ARG A 205 1.86 1.41 3.15
N VAL A 206 2.55 1.49 2.03
CA VAL A 206 2.19 2.41 0.95
C VAL A 206 1.63 1.64 -0.23
N ASP A 207 0.35 1.88 -0.48
CA ASP A 207 -0.39 1.31 -1.60
C ASP A 207 0.16 1.78 -2.94
N MET A 208 0.35 0.85 -3.89
CA MET A 208 0.80 1.11 -5.25
C MET A 208 1.96 2.13 -5.35
N ALA A 209 2.94 2.03 -4.47
CA ALA A 209 4.00 3.03 -4.26
C ALA A 209 4.78 3.41 -5.55
N SER A 210 4.79 2.52 -6.54
CA SER A 210 5.51 2.70 -7.82
C SER A 210 4.79 3.57 -8.85
N SER A 211 3.53 3.96 -8.62
CA SER A 211 2.62 4.44 -9.69
C SER A 211 2.24 5.92 -9.61
N LEU A 212 2.87 6.72 -8.72
CA LEU A 212 2.48 8.12 -8.47
C LEU A 212 2.58 8.99 -9.72
N VAL A 213 3.77 9.05 -10.34
CA VAL A 213 4.03 9.87 -11.52
C VAL A 213 3.60 9.13 -12.78
N LYS A 214 2.81 9.78 -13.63
CA LYS A 214 2.36 9.19 -14.89
C LYS A 214 3.42 9.35 -15.98
N ASN A 215 3.46 8.44 -16.95
CA ASN A 215 4.50 8.39 -17.99
C ASN A 215 5.92 8.53 -17.43
N ASP A 216 6.19 7.96 -16.26
CA ASP A 216 7.52 7.98 -15.65
C ASP A 216 8.50 7.10 -16.44
N THR A 217 9.78 7.30 -16.23
CA THR A 217 10.83 6.48 -16.85
C THR A 217 10.74 5.03 -16.40
N LYS A 218 11.38 4.12 -17.15
CA LYS A 218 11.48 2.69 -16.78
C LYS A 218 11.99 2.49 -15.34
N HIS A 219 12.87 3.38 -14.86
CA HIS A 219 13.42 3.33 -13.51
C HIS A 219 12.70 4.25 -12.52
N LYS A 220 11.49 4.68 -12.83
CA LYS A 220 10.64 5.46 -11.94
C LYS A 220 11.34 6.70 -11.33
N LYS A 221 12.13 7.40 -12.14
CA LYS A 221 13.01 8.51 -11.71
C LYS A 221 12.25 9.55 -10.87
N TYR A 222 11.07 9.95 -11.34
CA TYR A 222 10.30 11.03 -10.73
C TYR A 222 9.52 10.54 -9.52
N THR A 223 8.91 9.37 -9.57
CA THR A 223 8.29 8.71 -8.39
C THR A 223 9.32 8.49 -7.29
N CYS A 224 10.51 8.00 -7.63
CA CYS A 224 11.63 7.86 -6.70
C CYS A 224 12.06 9.19 -6.07
N ALA A 225 12.02 10.30 -6.82
CA ALA A 225 12.35 11.62 -6.29
C ALA A 225 11.34 12.09 -5.22
N ILE A 226 10.05 11.84 -5.44
CA ILE A 226 8.99 12.13 -4.46
C ILE A 226 9.22 11.32 -3.18
N TRP A 227 9.49 10.03 -3.29
CA TRP A 227 9.71 9.19 -2.11
C TRP A 227 10.97 9.57 -1.33
N ARG A 228 12.05 9.97 -2.01
CA ARG A 228 13.24 10.51 -1.31
C ARG A 228 12.93 11.79 -0.54
N ASP A 229 12.10 12.67 -1.10
CA ASP A 229 11.69 13.90 -0.43
C ASP A 229 10.80 13.61 0.80
N ILE A 230 9.85 12.68 0.69
CA ILE A 230 9.05 12.20 1.82
C ILE A 230 9.94 11.55 2.88
N ALA A 231 10.87 10.67 2.49
CA ALA A 231 11.79 10.01 3.41
C ALA A 231 12.72 10.99 4.12
N ALA A 232 13.14 12.08 3.46
CA ALA A 232 13.92 13.14 4.08
C ALA A 232 13.11 13.88 5.15
N MET A 233 11.82 14.15 4.90
CA MET A 233 10.92 14.73 5.91
C MET A 233 10.77 13.78 7.10
N LEU A 234 10.47 12.49 6.86
CA LEU A 234 10.33 11.51 7.94
C LEU A 234 11.61 11.35 8.74
N SER A 235 12.77 11.27 8.10
CA SER A 235 14.06 11.15 8.79
C SER A 235 14.35 12.32 9.73
N LYS A 236 13.85 13.51 9.39
CA LYS A 236 14.03 14.74 10.16
C LYS A 236 13.00 14.88 11.30
N GLU A 237 11.73 14.61 11.00
CA GLU A 237 10.61 14.91 11.89
C GLU A 237 10.17 13.68 12.69
N TYR A 238 10.28 12.46 12.11
CA TYR A 238 9.84 11.20 12.69
C TYR A 238 10.86 10.07 12.43
N PRO A 239 12.05 10.12 13.04
CA PRO A 239 13.17 9.23 12.68
C PRO A 239 12.89 7.73 12.85
N GLU A 240 11.95 7.37 13.72
CA GLU A 240 11.56 5.97 13.95
C GLU A 240 10.37 5.50 13.08
N ALA A 241 9.73 6.40 12.32
CA ALA A 241 8.62 6.02 11.45
C ALA A 241 9.11 5.22 10.24
N ALA A 242 8.45 4.09 9.95
CA ALA A 242 8.81 3.17 8.88
C ALA A 242 7.93 3.34 7.64
N LEU A 243 8.53 3.10 6.47
CA LEU A 243 7.82 2.98 5.19
C LEU A 243 8.00 1.57 4.60
N VAL A 244 6.89 0.91 4.33
CA VAL A 244 6.83 -0.38 3.63
C VAL A 244 6.19 -0.17 2.26
N ALA A 245 6.91 -0.50 1.19
CA ALA A 245 6.39 -0.33 -0.16
C ALA A 245 5.58 -1.55 -0.63
N GLU A 246 4.44 -1.28 -1.23
CA GLU A 246 3.88 -2.22 -2.18
C GLU A 246 4.42 -1.89 -3.57
N TRP A 247 5.58 -2.45 -3.90
CA TRP A 247 6.25 -2.15 -5.17
C TRP A 247 6.75 -3.41 -5.88
N ASN A 248 7.20 -4.41 -5.12
CA ASN A 248 7.89 -5.60 -5.65
C ASN A 248 9.11 -5.23 -6.51
N GLY A 249 9.80 -4.18 -6.11
CA GLY A 249 10.95 -3.63 -6.81
C GLY A 249 12.04 -3.10 -5.86
N PRO A 250 12.59 -3.96 -4.97
CA PRO A 250 13.46 -3.53 -3.87
C PRO A 250 14.71 -2.78 -4.32
N ARG A 251 15.19 -3.03 -5.55
CA ARG A 251 16.31 -2.25 -6.12
C ARG A 251 15.98 -0.79 -6.35
N MET A 252 14.68 -0.46 -6.49
CA MET A 252 14.20 0.92 -6.65
C MET A 252 13.68 1.48 -5.34
N SER A 253 12.76 0.79 -4.67
CA SER A 253 12.10 1.26 -3.47
C SER A 253 13.08 1.51 -2.31
N LEU A 254 13.90 0.51 -1.95
CA LEU A 254 14.81 0.59 -0.80
C LEU A 254 15.88 1.68 -0.97
N LYS A 255 16.35 1.91 -2.20
CA LYS A 255 17.32 2.99 -2.50
C LYS A 255 16.71 4.38 -2.53
N ASN A 256 15.38 4.47 -2.48
CA ASN A 256 14.65 5.72 -2.65
C ASN A 256 13.72 6.06 -1.47
N GLY A 257 14.05 5.56 -0.28
CA GLY A 257 13.48 6.03 0.96
C GLY A 257 12.56 5.07 1.69
N PHE A 258 12.30 3.88 1.13
CA PHE A 258 11.57 2.83 1.84
C PHE A 258 12.51 2.01 2.73
N ASP A 259 12.03 1.63 3.89
CA ASP A 259 12.75 0.74 4.82
C ASP A 259 12.57 -0.73 4.45
N MET A 260 11.40 -1.04 3.87
CA MET A 260 11.01 -2.39 3.44
C MET A 260 10.26 -2.35 2.11
N ASP A 261 10.34 -3.44 1.35
CA ASP A 261 9.50 -3.67 0.17
C ASP A 261 8.93 -5.08 0.21
N PHE A 262 7.66 -5.25 -0.15
CA PHE A 262 7.05 -6.55 -0.26
C PHE A 262 7.69 -7.38 -1.38
N TYR A 263 8.00 -8.63 -1.08
CA TYR A 263 8.24 -9.62 -2.08
C TYR A 263 6.91 -10.33 -2.36
N LEU A 264 6.19 -9.78 -3.32
CA LEU A 264 4.87 -10.26 -3.70
C LEU A 264 4.98 -11.53 -4.55
N GLU A 265 4.11 -12.47 -4.28
CA GLU A 265 4.13 -13.80 -4.90
C GLU A 265 3.25 -13.91 -6.16
N TRP A 266 2.92 -12.80 -6.78
CA TRP A 266 2.12 -12.78 -8.00
C TRP A 266 2.99 -12.73 -9.27
N GLN A 267 2.37 -12.98 -10.42
CA GLN A 267 3.00 -12.93 -11.74
C GLN A 267 4.13 -13.97 -11.98
N GLY A 268 4.12 -15.08 -11.24
CA GLY A 268 5.06 -16.17 -11.50
C GLY A 268 6.52 -15.87 -11.19
N ASN A 269 6.80 -14.94 -10.26
CA ASN A 269 8.16 -14.71 -9.77
C ASN A 269 8.68 -15.89 -8.95
N GLY A 270 9.98 -15.86 -8.59
CA GLY A 270 10.61 -16.94 -7.83
C GLY A 270 9.92 -17.22 -6.50
N TYR A 271 9.34 -16.21 -5.85
CA TYR A 271 8.63 -16.37 -4.58
C TYR A 271 7.30 -17.11 -4.74
N SER A 272 6.57 -16.87 -5.82
CA SER A 272 5.31 -17.59 -6.08
C SER A 272 5.52 -19.10 -6.21
N TRP A 273 6.69 -19.54 -6.68
CA TRP A 273 7.05 -20.96 -6.77
C TRP A 273 7.24 -21.64 -5.41
N LEU A 274 7.62 -20.89 -4.38
CA LEU A 274 7.72 -21.45 -3.03
C LEU A 274 6.33 -21.76 -2.44
N MET A 275 5.40 -20.83 -2.57
CA MET A 275 4.16 -20.81 -1.81
C MET A 275 2.96 -21.35 -2.59
N ARG A 276 2.88 -21.11 -3.91
CA ARG A 276 1.65 -21.36 -4.68
C ARG A 276 1.86 -22.00 -6.05
N ASN A 277 3.00 -21.81 -6.70
CA ASN A 277 3.23 -22.23 -8.07
C ASN A 277 2.10 -21.77 -9.02
N TYR A 278 2.01 -20.48 -9.25
CA TYR A 278 1.08 -19.90 -10.23
C TYR A 278 1.49 -20.24 -11.65
N ASP A 279 1.26 -21.48 -12.10
CA ASP A 279 1.48 -21.84 -13.49
C ASP A 279 0.30 -21.33 -14.34
N GLY A 280 0.52 -20.19 -14.99
CA GLY A 280 -0.49 -19.54 -15.83
C GLY A 280 -1.65 -18.88 -15.05
N ALA A 281 -1.51 -18.69 -13.73
CA ALA A 281 -2.47 -17.91 -12.98
C ALA A 281 -2.36 -16.44 -13.39
N THR A 282 -3.46 -15.88 -13.80
CA THR A 282 -3.65 -14.44 -13.98
C THR A 282 -4.51 -13.93 -12.84
N ASP A 283 -4.55 -12.61 -12.60
CA ASP A 283 -5.48 -11.98 -11.66
C ASP A 283 -6.95 -12.40 -11.91
N SER A 284 -7.25 -12.85 -13.13
CA SER A 284 -8.56 -13.35 -13.53
C SER A 284 -8.81 -14.84 -13.23
N ASN A 285 -7.79 -15.60 -12.82
CA ASN A 285 -7.96 -17.01 -12.43
C ASN A 285 -7.15 -17.34 -11.17
N PRO A 286 -7.57 -16.87 -10.00
CA PRO A 286 -6.87 -17.09 -8.73
C PRO A 286 -6.92 -18.56 -8.25
N HIS A 287 -7.69 -19.43 -8.92
CA HIS A 287 -7.88 -20.82 -8.52
C HIS A 287 -6.95 -21.80 -9.24
N ASN A 288 -6.15 -21.34 -10.20
CA ASN A 288 -5.18 -22.19 -10.88
C ASN A 288 -3.87 -22.27 -10.07
N ILE A 289 -3.95 -22.84 -8.88
CA ILE A 289 -2.83 -23.05 -7.97
C ILE A 289 -2.20 -24.38 -8.34
N GLY A 290 -1.02 -24.32 -8.95
CA GLY A 290 -0.17 -25.50 -9.14
C GLY A 290 0.43 -25.97 -7.81
N LYS A 291 1.23 -27.03 -7.85
CA LYS A 291 1.94 -27.53 -6.67
C LYS A 291 3.14 -26.63 -6.37
N ALA A 292 3.10 -25.96 -5.21
CA ALA A 292 4.19 -25.14 -4.72
C ALA A 292 5.40 -25.99 -4.30
N TYR A 293 6.57 -25.40 -4.17
CA TYR A 293 7.78 -26.07 -3.70
C TYR A 293 7.57 -26.79 -2.36
N PHE A 294 6.83 -26.17 -1.44
CA PHE A 294 6.54 -26.75 -0.12
C PHE A 294 5.47 -27.87 -0.15
N CYS A 295 4.78 -28.07 -1.27
CA CYS A 295 3.90 -29.23 -1.40
C CYS A 295 4.72 -30.52 -1.49
N LYS A 296 4.34 -31.52 -0.71
CA LYS A 296 4.84 -32.88 -0.88
C LYS A 296 4.58 -33.35 -2.32
N ASP A 297 5.56 -33.97 -2.93
CA ASP A 297 5.46 -34.45 -4.31
C ASP A 297 5.21 -33.35 -5.38
N SER A 298 5.66 -32.14 -5.12
CA SER A 298 5.52 -31.03 -6.10
C SER A 298 6.35 -31.23 -7.35
N GLY A 299 7.50 -31.88 -7.22
CA GLY A 299 8.51 -31.95 -8.30
C GLY A 299 9.15 -30.61 -8.64
N THR A 300 8.83 -29.54 -7.91
CA THR A 300 9.33 -28.18 -8.11
C THR A 300 10.60 -27.97 -7.28
N GLY A 301 11.70 -27.55 -7.93
CA GLY A 301 12.95 -27.22 -7.24
C GLY A 301 12.91 -25.81 -6.63
N ILE A 302 13.82 -25.55 -5.68
CA ILE A 302 13.99 -24.22 -5.06
C ILE A 302 14.73 -23.23 -5.98
N ASP A 303 15.32 -23.71 -7.06
CA ASP A 303 16.21 -22.92 -7.93
C ASP A 303 15.57 -21.65 -8.47
N LYS A 304 14.30 -21.74 -8.90
CA LYS A 304 13.57 -20.57 -9.41
C LYS A 304 13.48 -19.44 -8.37
N PHE A 305 13.29 -19.78 -7.10
CA PHE A 305 13.32 -18.79 -6.03
C PHE A 305 14.72 -18.21 -5.83
N LEU A 306 15.74 -19.06 -5.78
CA LEU A 306 17.11 -18.63 -5.55
C LEU A 306 17.64 -17.76 -6.69
N ASP A 307 17.32 -18.11 -7.94
CA ASP A 307 17.73 -17.36 -9.14
C ASP A 307 17.12 -15.96 -9.20
N ASP A 308 15.90 -15.79 -8.70
CA ASP A 308 15.23 -14.49 -8.62
C ASP A 308 15.68 -13.69 -7.38
N TYR A 309 15.64 -14.32 -6.21
CA TYR A 309 15.90 -13.68 -4.93
C TYR A 309 17.36 -13.27 -4.73
N LEU A 310 18.32 -14.20 -4.91
CA LEU A 310 19.71 -13.98 -4.52
C LEU A 310 20.39 -12.79 -5.22
N PRO A 311 20.23 -12.57 -6.54
CA PRO A 311 20.83 -11.41 -7.20
C PRO A 311 20.24 -10.08 -6.68
N SER A 312 18.95 -10.06 -6.40
CA SER A 312 18.25 -8.88 -5.89
C SER A 312 18.60 -8.61 -4.43
N TYR A 313 18.61 -9.63 -3.59
CA TYR A 313 19.06 -9.53 -2.20
C TYR A 313 20.50 -9.00 -2.09
N LYS A 314 21.45 -9.60 -2.85
CA LYS A 314 22.86 -9.15 -2.87
C LYS A 314 22.99 -7.67 -3.23
N ALA A 315 22.11 -7.18 -4.11
CA ALA A 315 22.13 -5.79 -4.56
C ALA A 315 21.52 -4.79 -3.56
N THR A 316 20.68 -5.25 -2.63
CA THR A 316 19.84 -4.39 -1.78
C THR A 316 20.01 -4.58 -0.27
N LYS A 317 20.69 -5.64 0.17
CA LYS A 317 20.81 -6.01 1.60
C LYS A 317 21.39 -4.95 2.54
N LYS A 318 21.98 -3.87 1.98
CA LYS A 318 22.50 -2.72 2.74
C LYS A 318 21.54 -1.53 2.74
N ASP A 319 20.51 -1.56 1.89
CA ASP A 319 19.62 -0.44 1.65
C ASP A 319 18.32 -0.55 2.48
N GLY A 320 17.86 -1.76 2.78
CA GLY A 320 16.66 -2.04 3.56
C GLY A 320 16.34 -3.53 3.62
N LEU A 321 15.12 -3.87 4.05
CA LEU A 321 14.65 -5.24 4.25
C LEU A 321 13.67 -5.68 3.16
N TRP A 322 13.66 -6.98 2.90
CA TRP A 322 12.60 -7.62 2.13
C TRP A 322 11.49 -8.07 3.06
N CYS A 323 10.25 -7.75 2.74
CA CYS A 323 9.10 -8.25 3.49
C CYS A 323 8.54 -9.49 2.78
N PHE A 324 8.80 -10.66 3.35
CA PHE A 324 8.27 -11.93 2.85
C PHE A 324 6.81 -12.07 3.28
N ILE A 325 5.91 -11.60 2.45
CA ILE A 325 4.49 -11.67 2.71
C ILE A 325 3.94 -13.05 2.32
N THR A 326 3.34 -13.77 3.25
CA THR A 326 2.79 -15.10 2.98
C THR A 326 1.44 -15.05 2.27
N CYS A 327 0.66 -14.04 2.58
CA CYS A 327 -0.58 -13.65 1.90
C CYS A 327 -0.99 -12.26 2.36
N ASN A 328 -1.94 -11.65 1.67
CA ASN A 328 -2.61 -10.43 2.06
C ASN A 328 -4.11 -10.51 1.68
N HIS A 329 -4.81 -9.38 1.75
CA HIS A 329 -6.23 -9.30 1.37
C HIS A 329 -6.48 -9.52 -0.14
N ASP A 330 -5.45 -9.41 -0.99
CA ASP A 330 -5.53 -9.62 -2.45
C ASP A 330 -5.17 -11.04 -2.89
N THR A 331 -4.61 -11.86 -2.00
CA THR A 331 -4.08 -13.16 -2.34
C THR A 331 -4.72 -14.29 -1.55
N ILE A 332 -4.80 -15.46 -2.17
CA ILE A 332 -5.34 -16.67 -1.53
C ILE A 332 -4.42 -17.08 -0.37
N ARG A 333 -5.00 -17.52 0.74
CA ARG A 333 -4.28 -18.03 1.88
C ARG A 333 -3.42 -19.25 1.49
N PRO A 334 -2.17 -19.39 1.95
CA PRO A 334 -1.34 -20.56 1.67
C PRO A 334 -1.99 -21.88 2.09
N SER A 335 -2.84 -21.86 3.11
CA SER A 335 -3.61 -23.01 3.57
C SER A 335 -4.62 -23.55 2.55
N ALA A 336 -4.90 -22.84 1.47
CA ALA A 336 -5.73 -23.34 0.38
C ALA A 336 -5.00 -24.42 -0.45
N GLY A 337 -3.66 -24.40 -0.46
CA GLY A 337 -2.85 -25.32 -1.26
C GLY A 337 -1.84 -26.16 -0.44
N LEU A 338 -1.60 -25.82 0.82
CA LEU A 338 -0.63 -26.47 1.71
C LEU A 338 -1.32 -27.08 2.92
N THR A 339 -0.93 -28.30 3.29
CA THR A 339 -1.31 -28.93 4.55
C THR A 339 -0.66 -28.23 5.74
N VAL A 340 -1.10 -28.53 6.95
CA VAL A 340 -0.55 -27.93 8.19
C VAL A 340 0.96 -28.20 8.32
N ASP A 341 1.43 -29.40 7.98
CA ASP A 341 2.85 -29.75 8.09
C ASP A 341 3.69 -29.07 7.02
N GLU A 342 3.16 -28.94 5.80
CA GLU A 342 3.79 -28.16 4.73
C GLU A 342 3.85 -26.66 5.07
N LEU A 343 2.80 -26.11 5.69
CA LEU A 343 2.79 -24.74 6.20
C LEU A 343 3.85 -24.52 7.28
N ARG A 344 3.98 -25.45 8.24
CA ARG A 344 5.02 -25.37 9.27
C ARG A 344 6.42 -25.31 8.66
N LEU A 345 6.69 -26.14 7.65
CA LEU A 345 7.96 -26.12 6.92
C LEU A 345 8.16 -24.80 6.18
N ALA A 346 7.12 -24.32 5.50
CA ALA A 346 7.16 -23.05 4.77
C ALA A 346 7.48 -21.87 5.71
N TYR A 347 6.75 -21.73 6.81
CA TYR A 347 6.99 -20.67 7.79
C TYR A 347 8.35 -20.80 8.47
N ALA A 348 8.77 -22.01 8.87
CA ALA A 348 10.11 -22.23 9.43
C ALA A 348 11.20 -21.77 8.45
N THR A 349 11.04 -22.03 7.17
CA THR A 349 11.99 -21.58 6.14
C THR A 349 11.97 -20.05 6.01
N LEU A 350 10.77 -19.42 5.91
CA LEU A 350 10.66 -17.98 5.75
C LEU A 350 11.28 -17.21 6.92
N PHE A 351 11.05 -17.66 8.16
CA PHE A 351 11.63 -17.02 9.35
C PHE A 351 13.17 -17.19 9.47
N THR A 352 13.80 -18.00 8.61
CA THR A 352 15.27 -18.12 8.53
C THR A 352 15.86 -17.26 7.40
N LEU A 353 15.03 -16.68 6.55
CA LEU A 353 15.49 -15.76 5.51
C LEU A 353 15.72 -14.35 6.09
N PRO A 354 16.72 -13.61 5.56
CA PRO A 354 16.94 -12.23 5.99
C PRO A 354 15.88 -11.30 5.36
N GLY A 355 14.93 -10.88 6.18
CA GLY A 355 13.81 -10.02 5.78
C GLY A 355 13.14 -9.39 6.98
#